data_1be261ab568ac9a0d312066a775d87bb
#
_entry.id   1be261ab568ac9a0d312066a775d87bb
#
_cell.length_a   1.000
_cell.length_b   1.000
_cell.length_c   1.000
_cell.angle_alpha   90.00
_cell.angle_beta   90.00
_cell.angle_gamma   90.00
#
_symmetry.space_group_name_H-M   'P 1'
#
loop_
_entity.id
_entity.type
_entity.pdbx_description
1 polymer ?
#
loop_
_entity_poly.entity_id
_entity_poly.type
_entity_poly.pdbx_seq_one_letter_code
_entity_poly.pdbx_strand_id
1 'polypeptide(L)'
;MKGKHLRLAVALTAALLSATACTAAYGHGTQYPVQAAYAGPGPYATTTGTVTDAAGTVTYDLFYPADYAALGFKSPIVTWGNGTWGKPSDAAVFLRHLASYGFTVIASTSPCTGTGKEIAAGASYLAAQDGVPASVFHGHLDVTRVAAVGLSQGAGGAVRAATNNPALITAVETFSLPNTFWIGRLPLCPATAAGAYNPAALTQPIFFVGTHGPFDAVAASTATERAFFRSTTVHAALGLILFSGHKLADHASIATNPAGFLGYATAWLEYRLRGDATAATAFTGPHPELLSNVNWPGSAVK
;
A
#
# COMPACT_ATOMS: atom_id res chain seq x y z
N MET A 1 -31.01 71.65 -20.05
CA MET A 1 -30.65 70.98 -18.80
C MET A 1 -29.93 69.69 -19.20
N LYS A 2 -28.61 69.56 -18.98
CA LYS A 2 -27.74 68.48 -19.46
C LYS A 2 -27.48 67.56 -18.28
N GLY A 3 -28.02 66.31 -18.33
CA GLY A 3 -27.73 65.27 -17.34
C GLY A 3 -26.35 64.61 -17.60
N LYS A 4 -25.46 64.64 -16.61
CA LYS A 4 -24.16 64.00 -16.62
C LYS A 4 -24.33 62.57 -16.11
N HIS A 5 -24.08 61.58 -16.96
CA HIS A 5 -23.97 60.18 -16.54
C HIS A 5 -22.56 59.91 -15.98
N LEU A 6 -22.52 59.65 -14.68
CA LEU A 6 -21.32 59.22 -13.98
C LEU A 6 -21.13 57.71 -14.20
N ARG A 7 -20.09 57.30 -14.93
CA ARG A 7 -19.70 55.87 -15.08
C ARG A 7 -18.81 55.50 -13.91
N LEU A 8 -19.32 54.64 -13.05
CA LEU A 8 -18.54 54.03 -11.99
C LEU A 8 -17.74 52.86 -12.57
N ALA A 9 -16.42 52.99 -12.65
CA ALA A 9 -15.53 51.91 -13.01
C ALA A 9 -15.24 51.07 -11.75
N VAL A 10 -15.74 49.85 -11.69
CA VAL A 10 -15.39 48.88 -10.66
C VAL A 10 -14.11 48.16 -11.09
N ALA A 11 -13.00 48.48 -10.43
CA ALA A 11 -11.75 47.73 -10.60
C ALA A 11 -11.84 46.45 -9.79
N LEU A 12 -11.93 45.32 -10.47
CA LEU A 12 -11.77 43.98 -9.87
C LEU A 12 -10.27 43.73 -9.64
N THR A 13 -9.80 43.93 -8.42
CA THR A 13 -8.49 43.44 -7.99
C THR A 13 -8.63 41.95 -7.70
N ALA A 14 -8.15 41.11 -8.61
CA ALA A 14 -7.95 39.67 -8.37
C ALA A 14 -6.80 39.50 -7.39
N ALA A 15 -7.13 39.24 -6.13
CA ALA A 15 -6.16 38.77 -5.15
C ALA A 15 -5.82 37.32 -5.48
N LEU A 16 -4.65 37.09 -6.08
CA LEU A 16 -4.01 35.78 -6.12
C LEU A 16 -3.65 35.38 -4.68
N LEU A 17 -4.49 34.59 -4.05
CA LEU A 17 -4.11 33.81 -2.89
C LEU A 17 -3.17 32.70 -3.36
N SER A 18 -1.87 32.97 -3.30
CA SER A 18 -0.86 31.92 -3.29
C SER A 18 -1.11 31.08 -2.04
N ALA A 19 -1.72 29.92 -2.23
CA ALA A 19 -1.76 28.87 -1.23
C ALA A 19 -0.31 28.40 -0.99
N THR A 20 0.36 29.06 -0.05
CA THR A 20 1.58 28.54 0.55
C THR A 20 1.13 27.29 1.31
N ALA A 21 1.31 26.12 0.71
CA ALA A 21 1.18 24.85 1.41
C ALA A 21 2.12 24.94 2.61
N CYS A 22 1.58 25.02 3.81
CA CYS A 22 2.31 24.76 5.03
C CYS A 22 2.74 23.30 4.98
N THR A 23 3.88 23.03 4.36
CA THR A 23 4.67 21.84 4.63
C THR A 23 5.13 22.01 6.07
N ALA A 24 4.39 21.44 7.00
CA ALA A 24 4.91 21.15 8.32
C ALA A 24 6.08 20.18 8.08
N ALA A 25 7.27 20.77 7.88
CA ALA A 25 8.50 20.03 7.81
C ALA A 25 8.66 19.33 9.17
N TYR A 26 8.39 18.04 9.19
CA TYR A 26 9.07 17.19 10.15
C TYR A 26 10.55 17.46 9.94
N GLY A 27 11.24 17.99 10.95
CA GLY A 27 12.65 18.39 10.86
C GLY A 27 13.64 17.25 10.62
N HIS A 28 13.22 16.18 9.94
CA HIS A 28 14.00 14.98 9.57
C HIS A 28 14.03 14.72 8.06
N GLY A 29 13.45 15.57 7.22
CA GLY A 29 13.34 15.34 5.78
C GLY A 29 14.67 15.15 5.04
N THR A 30 15.77 15.67 5.59
CA THR A 30 17.12 15.49 5.04
C THR A 30 17.85 14.28 5.62
N GLN A 31 17.43 13.75 6.77
CA GLN A 31 18.08 12.64 7.45
C GLN A 31 17.67 11.29 6.88
N TYR A 32 16.43 11.16 6.37
CA TYR A 32 15.87 9.93 5.79
C TYR A 32 15.35 10.22 4.37
N PRO A 33 16.24 10.37 3.40
CA PRO A 33 15.88 10.84 2.06
C PRO A 33 14.95 9.88 1.31
N VAL A 34 15.07 8.57 1.49
CA VAL A 34 14.15 7.61 0.85
C VAL A 34 12.76 7.69 1.47
N GLN A 35 12.66 7.68 2.80
CA GLN A 35 11.36 7.89 3.47
C GLN A 35 10.70 9.17 2.98
N ALA A 36 11.45 10.27 2.89
CA ALA A 36 10.92 11.56 2.47
C ALA A 36 10.50 11.59 1.00
N ALA A 37 11.26 10.96 0.12
CA ALA A 37 11.01 10.93 -1.33
C ALA A 37 9.68 10.24 -1.67
N TYR A 38 9.31 9.21 -0.94
CA TYR A 38 8.12 8.40 -1.22
C TYR A 38 6.95 8.65 -0.25
N ALA A 39 7.09 9.56 0.72
CA ALA A 39 6.01 9.88 1.69
C ALA A 39 4.98 10.86 1.14
N GLY A 40 5.35 11.74 0.21
CA GLY A 40 4.45 12.68 -0.46
C GLY A 40 3.64 12.02 -1.58
N PRO A 41 2.61 12.69 -2.12
CA PRO A 41 1.93 12.23 -3.32
C PRO A 41 2.92 12.00 -4.48
N GLY A 42 2.71 10.92 -5.23
CA GLY A 42 3.47 10.66 -6.44
C GLY A 42 3.13 11.64 -7.59
N PRO A 43 3.87 11.56 -8.71
CA PRO A 43 3.76 12.53 -9.79
C PRO A 43 2.50 12.39 -10.66
N TYR A 44 1.72 11.31 -10.50
CA TYR A 44 0.61 11.01 -11.40
C TYR A 44 -0.75 11.30 -10.77
N ALA A 45 -1.64 11.95 -11.53
CA ALA A 45 -3.05 12.06 -11.18
C ALA A 45 -3.69 10.66 -11.14
N THR A 46 -4.64 10.45 -10.24
CA THR A 46 -5.27 9.15 -10.02
C THR A 46 -6.75 9.18 -10.28
N THR A 47 -7.30 8.05 -10.66
CA THR A 47 -8.73 7.80 -10.77
C THR A 47 -9.12 6.52 -10.05
N THR A 48 -10.42 6.24 -9.97
CA THR A 48 -10.96 5.04 -9.33
C THR A 48 -11.98 4.37 -10.25
N GLY A 49 -12.20 3.09 -10.02
CA GLY A 49 -13.22 2.31 -10.68
C GLY A 49 -13.68 1.17 -9.79
N THR A 50 -14.57 0.33 -10.28
CA THR A 50 -15.06 -0.85 -9.58
C THR A 50 -15.13 -2.04 -10.50
N VAL A 51 -15.03 -3.25 -9.93
CA VAL A 51 -15.36 -4.51 -10.60
C VAL A 51 -16.63 -5.06 -9.98
N THR A 52 -17.58 -5.43 -10.82
CA THR A 52 -18.84 -6.05 -10.39
C THR A 52 -18.91 -7.51 -10.83
N ASP A 53 -19.58 -8.33 -10.06
CA ASP A 53 -19.97 -9.68 -10.47
C ASP A 53 -21.18 -9.66 -11.43
N ALA A 54 -21.61 -10.84 -11.88
CA ALA A 54 -22.75 -10.97 -12.79
C ALA A 54 -24.09 -10.51 -12.19
N ALA A 55 -24.20 -10.39 -10.87
CA ALA A 55 -25.37 -9.87 -10.16
C ALA A 55 -25.29 -8.33 -9.96
N GLY A 56 -24.21 -7.68 -10.42
CA GLY A 56 -23.99 -6.24 -10.26
C GLY A 56 -23.43 -5.84 -8.90
N THR A 57 -23.03 -6.81 -8.06
CA THR A 57 -22.41 -6.53 -6.77
C THR A 57 -20.95 -6.12 -6.97
N VAL A 58 -20.52 -5.00 -6.35
CA VAL A 58 -19.11 -4.58 -6.38
C VAL A 58 -18.28 -5.57 -5.57
N THR A 59 -17.31 -6.19 -6.23
CA THR A 59 -16.39 -7.19 -5.66
C THR A 59 -14.98 -6.65 -5.44
N TYR A 60 -14.60 -5.62 -6.19
CA TYR A 60 -13.33 -4.91 -6.02
C TYR A 60 -13.48 -3.42 -6.27
N ASP A 61 -12.73 -2.62 -5.53
CA ASP A 61 -12.42 -1.23 -5.83
C ASP A 61 -11.07 -1.15 -6.54
N LEU A 62 -10.95 -0.22 -7.48
CA LEU A 62 -9.76 0.03 -8.29
C LEU A 62 -9.24 1.44 -8.02
N PHE A 63 -7.91 1.57 -7.91
CA PHE A 63 -7.20 2.85 -7.81
C PHE A 63 -6.05 2.80 -8.81
N TYR A 64 -5.98 3.73 -9.75
CA TYR A 64 -5.01 3.65 -10.82
C TYR A 64 -4.67 5.04 -11.40
N PRO A 65 -3.57 5.18 -12.15
CA PRO A 65 -3.22 6.41 -12.83
C PRO A 65 -4.33 6.84 -13.80
N ALA A 66 -4.71 8.12 -13.76
CA ALA A 66 -5.76 8.65 -14.64
C ALA A 66 -5.37 8.64 -16.10
N ASP A 67 -4.05 8.69 -16.39
CA ASP A 67 -3.49 8.63 -17.75
C ASP A 67 -2.27 7.70 -17.76
N TYR A 68 -2.45 6.53 -18.36
CA TYR A 68 -1.38 5.55 -18.53
C TYR A 68 -0.29 5.98 -19.53
N ALA A 69 -0.63 6.82 -20.51
CA ALA A 69 0.33 7.32 -21.49
C ALA A 69 1.39 8.23 -20.83
N ALA A 70 1.03 8.89 -19.73
CA ALA A 70 1.93 9.74 -18.98
C ALA A 70 3.00 8.97 -18.18
N LEU A 71 2.84 7.65 -17.98
CA LEU A 71 3.74 6.87 -17.13
C LEU A 71 5.12 6.64 -17.77
N GLY A 72 5.19 6.45 -19.07
CA GLY A 72 6.43 6.05 -19.75
C GLY A 72 6.89 4.61 -19.44
N PHE A 73 6.09 3.83 -18.70
CA PHE A 73 6.31 2.42 -18.37
C PHE A 73 4.97 1.69 -18.23
N LYS A 74 4.98 0.36 -18.25
CA LYS A 74 3.80 -0.43 -17.92
C LYS A 74 3.58 -0.45 -16.41
N SER A 75 2.34 -0.15 -15.99
CA SER A 75 1.95 -0.06 -14.59
C SER A 75 2.02 -1.43 -13.89
N PRO A 76 2.83 -1.61 -12.84
CA PRO A 76 2.79 -2.83 -12.05
C PRO A 76 1.47 -2.97 -11.30
N ILE A 77 1.11 -4.20 -10.96
CA ILE A 77 -0.14 -4.52 -10.27
C ILE A 77 0.12 -4.66 -8.77
N VAL A 78 -0.74 -4.03 -7.96
CA VAL A 78 -0.80 -4.23 -6.51
C VAL A 78 -2.19 -4.76 -6.16
N THR A 79 -2.26 -5.91 -5.49
CA THR A 79 -3.52 -6.44 -4.98
C THR A 79 -3.57 -6.31 -3.46
N TRP A 80 -4.69 -5.78 -2.95
CA TRP A 80 -4.85 -5.43 -1.54
C TRP A 80 -5.86 -6.34 -0.83
N GLY A 81 -5.46 -6.83 0.35
CA GLY A 81 -6.30 -7.55 1.30
C GLY A 81 -6.62 -6.72 2.54
N ASN A 82 -7.92 -6.52 2.80
CA ASN A 82 -8.38 -5.78 3.99
C ASN A 82 -8.10 -6.56 5.28
N GLY A 83 -7.99 -5.83 6.39
CA GLY A 83 -8.14 -6.39 7.73
C GLY A 83 -9.55 -6.95 7.94
N THR A 84 -9.74 -7.69 9.04
CA THR A 84 -11.05 -8.25 9.38
C THR A 84 -12.12 -7.15 9.43
N TRP A 85 -13.20 -7.35 8.67
CA TRP A 85 -14.33 -6.42 8.47
C TRP A 85 -13.98 -5.08 7.82
N GLY A 86 -12.74 -4.89 7.42
CA GLY A 86 -12.31 -3.69 6.70
C GLY A 86 -12.83 -3.68 5.26
N LYS A 87 -12.82 -2.49 4.69
CA LYS A 87 -13.19 -2.20 3.30
C LYS A 87 -12.05 -1.44 2.63
N PRO A 88 -11.95 -1.46 1.29
CA PRO A 88 -10.97 -0.66 0.57
C PRO A 88 -11.03 0.84 0.89
N SER A 89 -12.24 1.36 1.17
CA SER A 89 -12.44 2.76 1.57
C SER A 89 -11.69 3.15 2.84
N ASP A 90 -11.45 2.21 3.75
CA ASP A 90 -10.72 2.49 5.00
C ASP A 90 -9.24 2.78 4.72
N ALA A 91 -8.66 2.10 3.71
CA ALA A 91 -7.28 2.27 3.27
C ALA A 91 -7.13 3.18 2.03
N ALA A 92 -8.18 3.89 1.61
CA ALA A 92 -8.22 4.62 0.34
C ALA A 92 -7.10 5.66 0.19
N VAL A 93 -6.63 6.26 1.28
CA VAL A 93 -5.50 7.20 1.27
C VAL A 93 -4.23 6.49 0.82
N PHE A 94 -3.91 5.34 1.41
CA PHE A 94 -2.76 4.52 1.03
C PHE A 94 -2.88 3.98 -0.39
N LEU A 95 -4.05 3.43 -0.77
CA LEU A 95 -4.25 2.84 -2.10
C LEU A 95 -4.16 3.88 -3.22
N ARG A 96 -4.70 5.09 -3.02
CA ARG A 96 -4.52 6.21 -3.95
C ARG A 96 -3.09 6.71 -4.00
N HIS A 97 -2.41 6.71 -2.86
CA HIS A 97 -1.00 7.08 -2.80
C HIS A 97 -0.17 6.15 -3.68
N LEU A 98 -0.36 4.83 -3.62
CA LEU A 98 0.31 3.89 -4.52
C LEU A 98 -0.04 4.17 -5.99
N ALA A 99 -1.32 4.42 -6.30
CA ALA A 99 -1.74 4.75 -7.65
C ALA A 99 -1.05 6.03 -8.18
N SER A 100 -0.78 7.02 -7.31
CA SER A 100 -0.08 8.24 -7.68
C SER A 100 1.40 8.02 -8.05
N TYR A 101 1.97 6.89 -7.67
CA TYR A 101 3.30 6.43 -8.10
C TYR A 101 3.28 5.56 -9.37
N GLY A 102 2.11 5.35 -9.95
CA GLY A 102 1.97 4.63 -11.22
C GLY A 102 1.59 3.16 -11.07
N PHE A 103 1.24 2.69 -9.88
CA PHE A 103 0.71 1.35 -9.66
C PHE A 103 -0.77 1.27 -10.01
N THR A 104 -1.20 0.13 -10.57
CA THR A 104 -2.61 -0.20 -10.68
C THR A 104 -3.00 -1.09 -9.51
N VAL A 105 -3.85 -0.55 -8.63
CA VAL A 105 -4.24 -1.20 -7.37
C VAL A 105 -5.64 -1.76 -7.48
N ILE A 106 -5.81 -3.04 -7.09
CA ILE A 106 -7.10 -3.72 -6.97
C ILE A 106 -7.30 -4.18 -5.53
N ALA A 107 -8.42 -3.80 -4.94
CA ALA A 107 -8.71 -4.04 -3.53
C ALA A 107 -10.05 -4.76 -3.38
N SER A 108 -10.04 -5.96 -2.78
CA SER A 108 -11.25 -6.73 -2.56
C SER A 108 -12.21 -6.03 -1.60
N THR A 109 -13.50 -6.00 -1.93
CA THR A 109 -14.57 -5.52 -1.03
C THR A 109 -14.94 -6.56 0.04
N SER A 110 -14.43 -7.78 -0.04
CA SER A 110 -14.65 -8.82 0.96
C SER A 110 -14.08 -8.38 2.33
N PRO A 111 -14.84 -8.50 3.41
CA PRO A 111 -14.34 -8.28 4.76
C PRO A 111 -13.45 -9.43 5.27
N CYS A 112 -13.31 -10.50 4.46
CA CYS A 112 -12.62 -11.73 4.81
C CYS A 112 -11.65 -12.13 3.68
N THR A 113 -10.43 -11.60 3.69
CA THR A 113 -9.41 -11.84 2.65
C THR A 113 -8.28 -12.78 3.11
N GLY A 114 -8.38 -13.33 4.34
CA GLY A 114 -7.32 -14.14 4.96
C GLY A 114 -7.02 -15.47 4.26
N THR A 115 -7.90 -15.95 3.36
CA THR A 115 -7.62 -17.13 2.53
C THR A 115 -6.62 -16.85 1.41
N GLY A 116 -6.44 -15.57 1.03
CA GLY A 116 -5.64 -15.14 -0.11
C GLY A 116 -6.33 -15.34 -1.47
N LYS A 117 -7.51 -15.96 -1.51
CA LYS A 117 -8.23 -16.23 -2.77
C LYS A 117 -8.65 -14.97 -3.47
N GLU A 118 -9.27 -14.04 -2.74
CA GLU A 118 -9.73 -12.75 -3.25
C GLU A 118 -8.56 -11.89 -3.74
N ILE A 119 -7.42 -11.94 -3.01
CA ILE A 119 -6.19 -11.23 -3.35
C ILE A 119 -5.63 -11.77 -4.67
N ALA A 120 -5.47 -13.09 -4.80
CA ALA A 120 -4.97 -13.72 -6.03
C ALA A 120 -5.96 -13.54 -7.20
N ALA A 121 -7.27 -13.63 -6.95
CA ALA A 121 -8.29 -13.43 -7.98
C ALA A 121 -8.28 -12.00 -8.52
N GLY A 122 -8.10 -10.98 -7.66
CA GLY A 122 -7.97 -9.58 -8.08
C GLY A 122 -6.74 -9.37 -8.99
N ALA A 123 -5.58 -9.92 -8.59
CA ALA A 123 -4.37 -9.86 -9.42
C ALA A 123 -4.58 -10.53 -10.78
N SER A 124 -5.19 -11.73 -10.79
CA SER A 124 -5.49 -12.47 -12.02
C SER A 124 -6.47 -11.72 -12.92
N TYR A 125 -7.46 -11.06 -12.32
CA TYR A 125 -8.42 -10.22 -13.07
C TYR A 125 -7.70 -9.10 -13.82
N LEU A 126 -6.87 -8.30 -13.14
CA LEU A 126 -6.13 -7.21 -13.80
C LEU A 126 -5.18 -7.75 -14.88
N ALA A 127 -4.46 -8.84 -14.59
CA ALA A 127 -3.58 -9.44 -15.57
C ALA A 127 -4.34 -9.86 -16.85
N ALA A 128 -5.56 -10.40 -16.71
CA ALA A 128 -6.41 -10.73 -17.83
C ALA A 128 -6.91 -9.47 -18.57
N GLN A 129 -7.21 -8.38 -17.87
CA GLN A 129 -7.69 -7.12 -18.45
C GLN A 129 -6.65 -6.44 -19.35
N ASP A 130 -5.36 -6.67 -19.14
CA ASP A 130 -4.30 -6.17 -20.04
C ASP A 130 -4.46 -6.72 -21.48
N GLY A 131 -5.01 -7.92 -21.64
CA GLY A 131 -5.27 -8.54 -22.94
C GLY A 131 -6.63 -8.18 -23.55
N VAL A 132 -7.52 -7.45 -22.89
CA VAL A 132 -8.88 -7.15 -23.36
C VAL A 132 -8.94 -5.80 -24.09
N PRO A 133 -9.15 -5.75 -25.40
CA PRO A 133 -9.09 -4.48 -26.17
C PRO A 133 -10.06 -3.38 -25.70
N ALA A 134 -11.20 -3.73 -25.10
CA ALA A 134 -12.18 -2.79 -24.60
C ALA A 134 -11.87 -2.32 -23.15
N SER A 135 -10.87 -2.89 -22.51
CA SER A 135 -10.47 -2.52 -21.16
C SER A 135 -9.63 -1.24 -21.14
N VAL A 136 -9.84 -0.40 -20.14
CA VAL A 136 -8.98 0.77 -19.86
C VAL A 136 -7.55 0.36 -19.50
N PHE A 137 -7.32 -0.91 -19.18
CA PHE A 137 -6.02 -1.49 -18.81
C PHE A 137 -5.29 -2.11 -20.00
N HIS A 138 -5.92 -2.18 -21.19
CA HIS A 138 -5.37 -2.90 -22.35
C HIS A 138 -3.97 -2.41 -22.75
N GLY A 139 -3.00 -3.31 -22.67
CA GLY A 139 -1.60 -3.04 -23.04
C GLY A 139 -0.83 -2.15 -22.05
N HIS A 140 -1.44 -1.73 -20.94
CA HIS A 140 -0.88 -0.78 -19.99
C HIS A 140 -0.28 -1.40 -18.73
N LEU A 141 -0.57 -2.67 -18.44
CA LEU A 141 -0.12 -3.31 -17.20
C LEU A 141 1.17 -4.11 -17.40
N ASP A 142 2.04 -4.10 -16.39
CA ASP A 142 3.13 -5.07 -16.27
C ASP A 142 2.62 -6.28 -15.48
N VAL A 143 2.06 -7.24 -16.20
CA VAL A 143 1.50 -8.47 -15.61
C VAL A 143 2.56 -9.41 -15.03
N THR A 144 3.85 -9.10 -15.22
CA THR A 144 4.98 -9.84 -14.64
C THR A 144 5.46 -9.25 -13.32
N ARG A 145 4.91 -8.09 -12.91
CA ARG A 145 5.28 -7.33 -11.70
C ARG A 145 4.04 -7.13 -10.83
N VAL A 146 3.79 -8.09 -9.96
CA VAL A 146 2.57 -8.14 -9.12
C VAL A 146 2.94 -8.26 -7.65
N ALA A 147 2.47 -7.34 -6.81
CA ALA A 147 2.62 -7.45 -5.36
C ALA A 147 1.30 -7.80 -4.68
N ALA A 148 1.37 -8.70 -3.71
CA ALA A 148 0.30 -8.93 -2.74
C ALA A 148 0.57 -8.13 -1.46
N VAL A 149 -0.35 -7.24 -1.12
CA VAL A 149 -0.26 -6.34 0.03
C VAL A 149 -1.48 -6.53 0.92
N GLY A 150 -1.32 -6.43 2.23
CA GLY A 150 -2.49 -6.56 3.10
C GLY A 150 -2.26 -6.17 4.54
N LEU A 151 -3.38 -5.91 5.23
CA LEU A 151 -3.43 -5.54 6.64
C LEU A 151 -4.02 -6.68 7.47
N SER A 152 -3.41 -7.02 8.62
CA SER A 152 -3.99 -7.94 9.60
C SER A 152 -4.34 -9.29 8.95
N GLN A 153 -5.60 -9.69 8.98
CA GLN A 153 -6.09 -10.89 8.28
C GLN A 153 -5.70 -10.88 6.79
N GLY A 154 -5.82 -9.71 6.12
CA GLY A 154 -5.39 -9.53 4.74
C GLY A 154 -3.88 -9.68 4.55
N ALA A 155 -3.07 -9.36 5.56
CA ALA A 155 -1.62 -9.63 5.55
C ALA A 155 -1.35 -11.15 5.50
N GLY A 156 -2.05 -11.92 6.32
CA GLY A 156 -2.03 -13.39 6.22
C GLY A 156 -2.50 -13.89 4.86
N GLY A 157 -3.54 -13.24 4.31
CA GLY A 157 -4.05 -13.50 2.96
C GLY A 157 -3.01 -13.19 1.86
N ALA A 158 -2.25 -12.10 1.98
CA ALA A 158 -1.18 -11.74 1.03
C ALA A 158 -0.07 -12.81 1.02
N VAL A 159 0.36 -13.28 2.19
CA VAL A 159 1.31 -14.39 2.30
C VAL A 159 0.76 -15.65 1.62
N ARG A 160 -0.52 -16.00 1.86
CA ARG A 160 -1.15 -17.19 1.24
C ARG A 160 -1.35 -17.04 -0.26
N ALA A 161 -1.75 -15.85 -0.73
CA ALA A 161 -1.85 -15.57 -2.17
C ALA A 161 -0.51 -15.82 -2.87
N ALA A 162 0.58 -15.32 -2.29
CA ALA A 162 1.92 -15.48 -2.84
C ALA A 162 2.41 -16.95 -2.78
N THR A 163 2.26 -17.63 -1.65
CA THR A 163 2.70 -19.02 -1.52
C THR A 163 1.93 -19.99 -2.42
N ASN A 164 0.63 -19.71 -2.64
CA ASN A 164 -0.22 -20.56 -3.48
C ASN A 164 -0.14 -20.20 -4.98
N ASN A 165 0.34 -18.99 -5.32
CA ASN A 165 0.43 -18.51 -6.71
C ASN A 165 1.81 -17.90 -6.99
N PRO A 166 2.91 -18.64 -6.84
CA PRO A 166 4.27 -18.11 -6.93
C PRO A 166 4.64 -17.61 -8.34
N ALA A 167 3.95 -18.05 -9.38
CA ALA A 167 4.14 -17.56 -10.73
C ALA A 167 3.43 -16.21 -10.99
N LEU A 168 2.41 -15.88 -10.20
CA LEU A 168 1.63 -14.64 -10.35
C LEU A 168 2.18 -13.52 -9.45
N ILE A 169 2.39 -13.82 -8.18
CA ILE A 169 2.81 -12.83 -7.18
C ILE A 169 4.34 -12.82 -7.10
N THR A 170 4.94 -11.65 -7.28
CA THR A 170 6.41 -11.47 -7.33
C THR A 170 6.99 -10.72 -6.14
N ALA A 171 6.16 -10.05 -5.34
CA ALA A 171 6.56 -9.39 -4.09
C ALA A 171 5.41 -9.41 -3.07
N VAL A 172 5.76 -9.31 -1.79
CA VAL A 172 4.77 -9.27 -0.69
C VAL A 172 5.07 -8.10 0.23
N GLU A 173 4.01 -7.48 0.75
CA GLU A 173 4.10 -6.51 1.83
C GLU A 173 2.96 -6.75 2.82
N THR A 174 3.30 -6.78 4.11
CA THR A 174 2.33 -7.06 5.18
C THR A 174 2.34 -5.97 6.22
N PHE A 175 1.15 -5.55 6.66
CA PHE A 175 0.98 -4.62 7.77
C PHE A 175 0.33 -5.36 8.94
N SER A 176 1.00 -5.33 10.09
CA SER A 176 0.53 -5.98 11.32
C SER A 176 0.09 -7.43 11.10
N LEU A 177 1.02 -8.25 10.57
CA LEU A 177 0.76 -9.67 10.28
C LEU A 177 0.45 -10.42 11.59
N PRO A 178 -0.79 -10.92 11.82
CA PRO A 178 -1.19 -11.42 13.12
C PRO A 178 -0.43 -12.67 13.51
N ASN A 179 -0.38 -12.95 14.81
CA ASN A 179 -0.02 -14.25 15.30
C ASN A 179 -1.00 -15.32 14.77
N THR A 180 -0.48 -16.48 14.36
CA THR A 180 -1.29 -17.59 13.83
C THR A 180 -2.34 -18.12 14.83
N PHE A 181 -2.21 -17.80 16.14
CA PHE A 181 -3.25 -18.06 17.14
C PHE A 181 -4.62 -17.49 16.76
N TRP A 182 -4.67 -16.34 16.07
CA TRP A 182 -5.93 -15.68 15.71
C TRP A 182 -6.63 -16.30 14.48
N ILE A 183 -5.95 -17.19 13.76
CA ILE A 183 -6.51 -17.82 12.56
C ILE A 183 -7.71 -18.69 12.93
N GLY A 184 -8.86 -18.44 12.29
CA GLY A 184 -10.10 -19.17 12.51
C GLY A 184 -10.78 -18.93 13.84
N ARG A 185 -10.27 -18.01 14.68
CA ARG A 185 -10.87 -17.67 15.97
C ARG A 185 -11.78 -16.44 15.94
N LEU A 186 -11.74 -15.68 14.85
CA LEU A 186 -12.66 -14.58 14.65
C LEU A 186 -13.95 -15.13 14.01
N PRO A 187 -15.10 -15.03 14.68
CA PRO A 187 -16.33 -15.78 14.30
C PRO A 187 -16.95 -15.36 12.97
N LEU A 188 -16.50 -14.23 12.39
CA LEU A 188 -17.11 -13.66 11.18
C LEU A 188 -16.35 -13.94 9.88
N CYS A 189 -15.22 -14.67 9.94
CA CYS A 189 -14.48 -15.08 8.76
C CYS A 189 -14.13 -16.58 8.81
N PRO A 190 -15.13 -17.46 8.70
CA PRO A 190 -14.94 -18.90 8.92
C PRO A 190 -13.99 -19.56 7.91
N ALA A 191 -13.86 -19.02 6.70
CA ALA A 191 -12.98 -19.54 5.66
C ALA A 191 -11.47 -19.35 5.97
N THR A 192 -11.11 -18.55 6.97
CA THR A 192 -9.71 -18.41 7.40
C THR A 192 -9.18 -19.65 8.11
N ALA A 193 -10.06 -20.56 8.53
CA ALA A 193 -9.70 -21.79 9.22
C ALA A 193 -8.97 -22.83 8.35
N ALA A 194 -8.91 -22.65 7.04
CA ALA A 194 -8.30 -23.60 6.11
C ALA A 194 -6.76 -23.53 6.04
N GLY A 195 -6.10 -23.53 7.17
CA GLY A 195 -4.63 -23.57 7.29
C GLY A 195 -3.99 -22.22 7.60
N ALA A 196 -2.97 -22.29 8.46
CA ALA A 196 -2.16 -21.12 8.81
C ALA A 196 -1.35 -20.65 7.59
N TYR A 197 -1.19 -19.34 7.43
CA TYR A 197 -0.15 -18.82 6.53
C TYR A 197 1.24 -19.15 7.10
N ASN A 198 2.21 -19.34 6.22
CA ASN A 198 3.58 -19.68 6.59
C ASN A 198 4.57 -18.80 5.82
N PRO A 199 5.08 -17.73 6.41
CA PRO A 199 6.08 -16.88 5.75
C PRO A 199 7.37 -17.63 5.35
N ALA A 200 7.72 -18.72 6.05
CA ALA A 200 8.89 -19.53 5.70
C ALA A 200 8.74 -20.26 4.34
N ALA A 201 7.52 -20.40 3.84
CA ALA A 201 7.24 -21.02 2.54
C ALA A 201 7.28 -20.04 1.36
N LEU A 202 7.49 -18.73 1.62
CA LEU A 202 7.60 -17.73 0.56
C LEU A 202 8.86 -17.98 -0.29
N THR A 203 8.68 -17.80 -1.59
CA THR A 203 9.77 -17.71 -2.58
C THR A 203 9.95 -16.29 -3.07
N GLN A 204 9.03 -15.39 -2.72
CA GLN A 204 9.03 -13.97 -3.07
C GLN A 204 9.62 -13.14 -1.93
N PRO A 205 10.30 -12.01 -2.27
CA PRO A 205 10.73 -11.05 -1.28
C PRO A 205 9.55 -10.45 -0.52
N ILE A 206 9.77 -10.17 0.77
CA ILE A 206 8.72 -9.67 1.66
C ILE A 206 9.17 -8.51 2.54
N PHE A 207 8.29 -7.50 2.71
CA PHE A 207 8.42 -6.48 3.73
C PHE A 207 7.36 -6.70 4.81
N PHE A 208 7.83 -7.01 6.02
CA PHE A 208 7.00 -7.07 7.22
C PHE A 208 6.96 -5.69 7.86
N VAL A 209 5.78 -5.13 8.04
CA VAL A 209 5.58 -3.84 8.72
C VAL A 209 4.74 -4.08 9.96
N GLY A 210 5.35 -3.90 11.12
CA GLY A 210 4.69 -3.98 12.42
C GLY A 210 4.70 -2.63 13.14
N THR A 211 3.94 -2.55 14.23
CA THR A 211 3.87 -1.34 15.07
C THR A 211 4.24 -1.64 16.51
N HIS A 212 4.42 -0.58 17.30
CA HIS A 212 4.61 -0.67 18.75
C HIS A 212 3.33 -0.37 19.54
N GLY A 213 2.17 -0.30 18.86
CA GLY A 213 0.90 0.02 19.47
C GLY A 213 0.35 -1.07 20.39
N PRO A 214 -0.56 -0.70 21.30
CA PRO A 214 -1.08 -1.62 22.31
C PRO A 214 -1.92 -2.76 21.72
N PHE A 215 -2.64 -2.54 20.62
CA PHE A 215 -3.39 -3.61 19.97
C PHE A 215 -2.44 -4.60 19.29
N ASP A 216 -1.40 -4.10 18.59
CA ASP A 216 -0.39 -4.96 17.98
C ASP A 216 0.43 -5.74 19.02
N ALA A 217 0.62 -5.22 20.22
CA ALA A 217 1.27 -5.96 21.28
C ALA A 217 0.58 -7.32 21.56
N VAL A 218 -0.73 -7.43 21.27
CA VAL A 218 -1.52 -8.66 21.42
C VAL A 218 -1.70 -9.39 20.09
N ALA A 219 -2.06 -8.68 19.02
CA ALA A 219 -2.47 -9.27 17.76
C ALA A 219 -1.29 -9.63 16.83
N ALA A 220 -0.32 -8.73 16.69
CA ALA A 220 0.82 -8.81 15.78
C ALA A 220 2.08 -8.24 16.43
N SER A 221 2.46 -8.78 17.60
CA SER A 221 3.53 -8.22 18.39
C SER A 221 4.85 -8.12 17.62
N THR A 222 5.69 -7.17 17.99
CA THR A 222 7.04 -7.02 17.39
C THR A 222 7.86 -8.30 17.52
N ALA A 223 7.62 -9.12 18.55
CA ALA A 223 8.23 -10.44 18.71
C ALA A 223 7.72 -11.43 17.64
N THR A 224 6.42 -11.40 17.34
CA THR A 224 5.79 -12.19 16.26
C THR A 224 6.35 -11.80 14.90
N GLU A 225 6.37 -10.51 14.58
CA GLU A 225 6.91 -9.98 13.32
C GLU A 225 8.40 -10.36 13.15
N ARG A 226 9.19 -10.26 14.21
CA ARG A 226 10.59 -10.74 14.21
C ARG A 226 10.71 -12.23 14.00
N ALA A 227 9.81 -13.04 14.55
CA ALA A 227 9.81 -14.49 14.36
C ALA A 227 9.50 -14.83 12.90
N PHE A 228 8.52 -14.18 12.28
CA PHE A 228 8.21 -14.34 10.86
C PHE A 228 9.38 -13.91 9.97
N PHE A 229 9.95 -12.72 10.22
CA PHE A 229 11.14 -12.27 9.49
C PHE A 229 12.27 -13.30 9.57
N ARG A 230 12.60 -13.81 10.76
CA ARG A 230 13.66 -14.80 10.93
C ARG A 230 13.37 -16.12 10.22
N SER A 231 12.10 -16.53 10.11
CA SER A 231 11.71 -17.79 9.50
C SER A 231 11.83 -17.81 7.98
N THR A 232 11.80 -16.66 7.30
CA THR A 232 11.93 -16.58 5.85
C THR A 232 13.38 -16.80 5.41
N THR A 233 13.57 -17.36 4.20
CA THR A 233 14.89 -17.55 3.56
C THR A 233 15.10 -16.61 2.37
N VAL A 234 14.08 -15.85 2.01
CA VAL A 234 14.10 -14.89 0.91
C VAL A 234 14.63 -13.54 1.36
N HIS A 235 14.95 -12.66 0.41
CA HIS A 235 15.21 -11.25 0.72
C HIS A 235 14.02 -10.65 1.48
N ALA A 236 14.26 -10.17 2.67
CA ALA A 236 13.22 -9.66 3.55
C ALA A 236 13.65 -8.38 4.26
N ALA A 237 12.67 -7.50 4.50
CA ALA A 237 12.77 -6.38 5.40
C ALA A 237 11.74 -6.52 6.52
N LEU A 238 12.09 -6.02 7.70
CA LEU A 238 11.21 -5.83 8.85
C LEU A 238 11.26 -4.37 9.24
N GLY A 239 10.15 -3.69 9.19
CA GLY A 239 9.98 -2.32 9.67
C GLY A 239 9.07 -2.29 10.89
N LEU A 240 9.54 -1.70 11.98
CA LEU A 240 8.78 -1.56 13.22
C LEU A 240 8.58 -0.09 13.53
N ILE A 241 7.43 0.46 13.14
CA ILE A 241 7.14 1.88 13.25
C ILE A 241 6.63 2.28 14.63
N LEU A 242 7.12 3.43 15.17
CA LEU A 242 6.64 4.02 16.42
C LEU A 242 5.46 4.97 16.19
N PHE A 243 5.62 5.94 15.31
CA PHE A 243 4.63 7.00 15.13
C PHE A 243 4.20 7.13 13.68
N SER A 244 2.89 7.27 13.46
CA SER A 244 2.32 7.73 12.21
C SER A 244 1.66 9.09 12.43
N GLY A 245 2.17 10.11 11.74
CA GLY A 245 1.89 11.47 12.13
C GLY A 245 2.35 11.77 13.57
N HIS A 246 1.47 12.34 14.38
CA HIS A 246 1.76 12.65 15.80
C HIS A 246 1.22 11.59 16.77
N LYS A 247 0.74 10.45 16.27
CA LYS A 247 0.13 9.39 17.08
C LYS A 247 1.01 8.15 17.08
N LEU A 248 1.01 7.44 18.19
CA LEU A 248 1.57 6.10 18.27
C LEU A 248 0.92 5.25 17.19
N ALA A 249 1.73 4.61 16.36
CA ALA A 249 1.24 3.70 15.33
C ALA A 249 0.72 2.42 15.98
N ASP A 250 -0.43 1.94 15.53
CA ASP A 250 -1.06 0.72 16.00
C ASP A 250 -1.70 -0.03 14.83
N HIS A 251 -2.24 -1.16 15.06
CA HIS A 251 -2.74 -2.19 14.14
C HIS A 251 -3.39 -1.67 12.84
N ALA A 252 -4.35 -0.77 12.95
CA ALA A 252 -5.08 -0.23 11.80
C ALA A 252 -4.49 1.08 11.26
N SER A 253 -3.32 1.51 11.73
CA SER A 253 -2.81 2.86 11.40
C SER A 253 -2.50 3.03 9.92
N ILE A 254 -2.07 1.99 9.20
CA ILE A 254 -1.89 2.08 7.73
C ILE A 254 -3.19 2.46 7.01
N ALA A 255 -4.34 2.04 7.51
CA ALA A 255 -5.63 2.39 6.95
C ALA A 255 -6.13 3.76 7.45
N THR A 256 -6.04 4.02 8.75
CA THR A 256 -6.70 5.18 9.38
C THR A 256 -5.81 6.42 9.51
N ASN A 257 -4.50 6.26 9.50
CA ASN A 257 -3.50 7.32 9.63
C ASN A 257 -2.17 6.89 8.96
N PRO A 258 -2.11 6.77 7.62
CA PRO A 258 -1.00 6.13 6.93
C PRO A 258 0.29 6.95 6.85
N ALA A 259 0.30 8.22 7.21
CA ALA A 259 1.38 9.17 6.90
C ALA A 259 2.79 8.66 7.24
N GLY A 260 2.97 7.98 8.38
CA GLY A 260 4.27 7.45 8.79
C GLY A 260 4.74 6.22 7.99
N PHE A 261 3.81 5.52 7.36
CA PHE A 261 4.07 4.29 6.59
C PHE A 261 4.42 4.57 5.13
N LEU A 262 3.81 5.62 4.53
CA LEU A 262 3.79 5.85 3.08
C LEU A 262 5.17 5.76 2.44
N GLY A 263 6.19 6.34 3.06
CA GLY A 263 7.54 6.41 2.50
C GLY A 263 8.13 5.03 2.23
N TYR A 264 8.36 4.23 3.26
CA TYR A 264 8.99 2.92 3.06
C TYR A 264 8.07 1.89 2.44
N ALA A 265 6.75 1.95 2.67
CA ALA A 265 5.80 1.08 2.01
C ALA A 265 5.84 1.27 0.49
N THR A 266 5.80 2.52 0.03
CA THR A 266 5.91 2.83 -1.40
C THR A 266 7.30 2.49 -1.94
N ALA A 267 8.37 2.83 -1.21
CA ALA A 267 9.74 2.53 -1.63
C ALA A 267 9.97 1.02 -1.79
N TRP A 268 9.37 0.16 -0.93
CA TRP A 268 9.46 -1.28 -1.11
C TRP A 268 8.89 -1.73 -2.44
N LEU A 269 7.70 -1.25 -2.81
CA LEU A 269 7.03 -1.60 -4.06
C LEU A 269 7.77 -1.01 -5.28
N GLU A 270 8.26 0.23 -5.20
CA GLU A 270 9.11 0.83 -6.24
C GLU A 270 10.38 0.01 -6.47
N TYR A 271 11.06 -0.38 -5.40
CA TYR A 271 12.24 -1.25 -5.49
C TYR A 271 11.91 -2.60 -6.11
N ARG A 272 10.87 -3.28 -5.62
CA ARG A 272 10.59 -4.68 -5.99
C ARG A 272 9.91 -4.84 -7.34
N LEU A 273 9.04 -3.91 -7.69
CA LEU A 273 8.24 -4.00 -8.92
C LEU A 273 8.82 -3.17 -10.07
N ARG A 274 9.53 -2.08 -9.77
CA ARG A 274 10.09 -1.20 -10.80
C ARG A 274 11.62 -1.21 -10.85
N GLY A 275 12.28 -1.81 -9.88
CA GLY A 275 13.74 -1.84 -9.81
C GLY A 275 14.35 -0.48 -9.48
N ASP A 276 13.60 0.40 -8.79
CA ASP A 276 14.06 1.73 -8.44
C ASP A 276 15.28 1.65 -7.50
N ALA A 277 16.42 2.14 -7.99
CA ALA A 277 17.69 2.08 -7.28
C ALA A 277 17.72 2.98 -6.05
N THR A 278 17.01 4.12 -6.07
CA THR A 278 16.91 5.02 -4.92
C THR A 278 16.10 4.34 -3.81
N ALA A 279 14.94 3.80 -4.15
CA ALA A 279 14.09 3.06 -3.22
C ALA A 279 14.82 1.86 -2.61
N ALA A 280 15.63 1.16 -3.41
CA ALA A 280 16.43 0.01 -2.95
C ALA A 280 17.37 0.37 -1.79
N THR A 281 17.90 1.60 -1.71
CA THR A 281 18.84 2.00 -0.65
C THR A 281 18.22 2.03 0.74
N ALA A 282 16.88 2.02 0.84
CA ALA A 282 16.21 1.86 2.13
C ALA A 282 16.38 0.45 2.71
N PHE A 283 16.61 -0.56 1.85
CA PHE A 283 16.53 -1.98 2.21
C PHE A 283 17.80 -2.77 1.91
N THR A 284 18.76 -2.18 1.21
CA THR A 284 19.95 -2.87 0.72
C THR A 284 21.22 -2.02 0.90
N GLY A 285 22.38 -2.63 0.64
CA GLY A 285 23.68 -1.97 0.74
C GLY A 285 24.25 -2.01 2.16
N PRO A 286 25.38 -1.34 2.38
CA PRO A 286 26.10 -1.39 3.67
C PRO A 286 25.37 -0.62 4.79
N HIS A 287 24.50 0.35 4.45
CA HIS A 287 23.79 1.22 5.38
C HIS A 287 22.34 1.44 4.93
N PRO A 288 21.47 0.42 5.00
CA PRO A 288 20.06 0.59 4.64
C PRO A 288 19.40 1.68 5.49
N GLU A 289 18.71 2.64 4.85
CA GLU A 289 18.13 3.79 5.55
C GLU A 289 17.15 3.37 6.65
N LEU A 290 16.33 2.34 6.39
CA LEU A 290 15.34 1.80 7.34
C LEU A 290 15.97 1.49 8.71
N LEU A 291 17.23 1.01 8.74
CA LEU A 291 17.92 0.61 9.98
C LEU A 291 18.37 1.78 10.82
N SER A 292 18.57 2.94 10.22
CA SER A 292 19.01 4.17 10.91
C SER A 292 17.85 5.08 11.34
N ASN A 293 16.63 4.81 10.85
CA ASN A 293 15.49 5.67 11.10
C ASN A 293 14.93 5.49 12.53
N VAL A 294 15.06 6.54 13.35
CA VAL A 294 14.66 6.52 14.77
C VAL A 294 13.16 6.30 14.97
N ASN A 295 12.33 6.59 13.97
CA ASN A 295 10.88 6.27 14.00
C ASN A 295 10.59 4.80 13.68
N TRP A 296 11.61 4.03 13.26
CA TRP A 296 11.50 2.61 12.91
C TRP A 296 12.47 1.74 13.73
N PRO A 297 12.44 1.84 15.08
CA PRO A 297 13.45 1.21 15.93
C PRO A 297 13.36 -0.30 15.89
N GLY A 298 14.53 -0.94 15.82
CA GLY A 298 14.64 -2.38 15.82
C GLY A 298 14.20 -3.04 14.50
N SER A 299 14.12 -2.29 13.40
CA SER A 299 13.99 -2.80 12.06
C SER A 299 15.17 -3.69 11.66
N ALA A 300 14.98 -4.51 10.63
CA ALA A 300 16.00 -5.43 10.13
C ALA A 300 15.86 -5.66 8.63
N VAL A 301 16.96 -6.03 7.96
CA VAL A 301 16.98 -6.46 6.55
C VAL A 301 17.86 -7.70 6.39
N LYS A 302 17.61 -8.52 5.36
CA LYS A 302 18.45 -9.66 4.99
C LYS A 302 18.31 -10.00 3.51
#